data_f10be1d5a372f666fe861e91d8356758
#
_entry.id   f10be1d5a372f666fe861e91d8356758
#
_cell.length_a   1.000
_cell.length_b   1.000
_cell.length_c   1.000
_cell.angle_alpha   90.00
_cell.angle_beta   90.00
_cell.angle_gamma   90.00
#
_symmetry.space_group_name_H-M   'P 1'
#
loop_
_entity.id
_entity.type
_entity.pdbx_description
1 polymer ?
#
loop_
_entity_poly.entity_id
_entity_poly.type
_entity_poly.pdbx_seq_one_letter_code
_entity_poly.pdbx_strand_id
1 'polypeptide(L)'
;MYITRGKKDMSANSRNRTEYEISKARRRFAIIFLAAVVATAGMISFIITKQAVDNMRSKIVNLISSNNQQLGYNVDNYLVGIEDTVALFFSDDQLCEYDATDDSLDEFTRIQQEAAIQNRISDLGVFDNFTDFGVVYSNDKSVGWISNTTLQAFPDGGIYTYFTGHINDEKTMSGWFFDYLNSPDRLFYVKKLNENAVIVTSFYSRELSSVVNLSHELKDMRVCL
;
A
#
# COMPACT_ATOMS: atom_id res chain seq x y z
N MET A 1 -10.92 -71.64 -82.16
CA MET A 1 -11.52 -70.32 -81.75
C MET A 1 -11.59 -70.25 -80.23
N TYR A 2 -10.44 -70.13 -79.50
CA TYR A 2 -10.37 -70.12 -78.03
C TYR A 2 -9.11 -69.39 -77.43
N ILE A 3 -8.65 -68.29 -78.00
CA ILE A 3 -7.45 -67.65 -77.48
C ILE A 3 -7.68 -66.16 -77.07
N THR A 4 -8.87 -65.58 -77.30
CA THR A 4 -9.07 -64.13 -77.06
C THR A 4 -9.75 -63.76 -75.74
N ARG A 5 -10.19 -64.67 -74.88
CA ARG A 5 -10.91 -64.35 -73.61
C ARG A 5 -9.94 -64.12 -72.42
N GLY A 6 -8.82 -64.78 -72.36
CA GLY A 6 -7.90 -64.68 -71.24
C GLY A 6 -7.12 -63.34 -71.09
N LYS A 7 -6.90 -62.62 -72.21
CA LYS A 7 -6.14 -61.34 -72.17
C LYS A 7 -6.93 -60.15 -71.67
N LYS A 8 -8.30 -60.19 -71.81
CA LYS A 8 -9.18 -59.10 -71.36
C LYS A 8 -9.37 -59.11 -69.86
N ASP A 9 -9.42 -60.29 -69.21
CA ASP A 9 -9.60 -60.42 -67.75
C ASP A 9 -8.36 -60.09 -66.95
N MET A 10 -7.15 -60.37 -67.50
CA MET A 10 -5.87 -59.97 -66.84
C MET A 10 -5.63 -58.44 -66.83
N SER A 11 -6.09 -57.77 -67.90
CA SER A 11 -5.99 -56.28 -68.02
C SER A 11 -6.93 -55.57 -67.04
N ALA A 12 -8.14 -56.11 -66.87
CA ALA A 12 -9.15 -55.54 -65.93
C ALA A 12 -8.71 -55.74 -64.45
N ASN A 13 -8.14 -56.89 -64.12
CA ASN A 13 -7.68 -57.20 -62.75
C ASN A 13 -6.42 -56.36 -62.36
N SER A 14 -5.52 -56.08 -63.31
CA SER A 14 -4.37 -55.20 -63.02
C SER A 14 -4.80 -53.74 -62.88
N ARG A 15 -5.81 -53.26 -63.57
CA ARG A 15 -6.36 -51.94 -63.44
C ARG A 15 -7.04 -51.69 -62.07
N ASN A 16 -7.86 -52.64 -61.66
CA ASN A 16 -8.51 -52.62 -60.38
C ASN A 16 -7.51 -52.61 -59.19
N ARG A 17 -6.41 -53.34 -59.31
CA ARG A 17 -5.34 -53.39 -58.30
C ARG A 17 -4.56 -52.07 -58.22
N THR A 18 -4.25 -51.44 -59.35
CA THR A 18 -3.64 -50.11 -59.41
C THR A 18 -4.53 -49.03 -58.87
N GLU A 19 -5.83 -48.99 -59.17
CA GLU A 19 -6.78 -48.06 -58.60
C GLU A 19 -6.93 -48.20 -57.08
N TYR A 20 -6.96 -49.41 -56.57
CA TYR A 20 -6.97 -49.71 -55.15
C TYR A 20 -5.75 -49.20 -54.48
N GLU A 21 -4.55 -49.44 -54.98
CA GLU A 21 -3.30 -48.97 -54.41
C GLU A 21 -3.17 -47.43 -54.46
N ILE A 22 -3.66 -46.80 -55.52
CA ILE A 22 -3.70 -45.32 -55.62
C ILE A 22 -4.69 -44.74 -54.59
N SER A 23 -5.86 -45.34 -54.40
CA SER A 23 -6.84 -44.88 -53.42
C SER A 23 -6.31 -45.03 -51.98
N LYS A 24 -5.62 -46.11 -51.67
CA LYS A 24 -4.96 -46.38 -50.41
C LYS A 24 -3.82 -45.37 -50.14
N ALA A 25 -3.02 -45.08 -51.14
CA ALA A 25 -1.97 -44.07 -51.06
C ALA A 25 -2.56 -42.66 -50.82
N ARG A 26 -3.61 -42.25 -51.55
CA ARG A 26 -4.31 -40.99 -51.33
C ARG A 26 -4.86 -40.87 -49.90
N ARG A 27 -5.48 -41.91 -49.37
CA ARG A 27 -6.02 -41.94 -48.02
C ARG A 27 -4.90 -41.79 -46.97
N ARG A 28 -3.76 -42.44 -47.16
CA ARG A 28 -2.60 -42.29 -46.29
C ARG A 28 -2.03 -40.88 -46.33
N PHE A 29 -1.89 -40.31 -47.52
CA PHE A 29 -1.47 -38.93 -47.69
C PHE A 29 -2.43 -37.92 -47.03
N ALA A 30 -3.72 -38.11 -47.18
CA ALA A 30 -4.72 -37.25 -46.54
C ALA A 30 -4.66 -37.32 -45.03
N ILE A 31 -4.45 -38.53 -44.45
CA ILE A 31 -4.30 -38.70 -42.98
C ILE A 31 -3.02 -38.02 -42.49
N ILE A 32 -1.88 -38.21 -43.17
CA ILE A 32 -0.60 -37.57 -42.76
C ILE A 32 -0.71 -36.06 -42.89
N PHE A 33 -1.31 -35.54 -43.94
CA PHE A 33 -1.53 -34.11 -44.12
C PHE A 33 -2.42 -33.51 -43.03
N LEU A 34 -3.54 -34.18 -42.72
CA LEU A 34 -4.45 -33.77 -41.65
C LEU A 34 -3.72 -33.76 -40.28
N ALA A 35 -2.96 -34.82 -39.99
CA ALA A 35 -2.18 -34.90 -38.77
C ALA A 35 -1.15 -33.76 -38.66
N ALA A 36 -0.47 -33.42 -39.78
CA ALA A 36 0.47 -32.32 -39.81
C ALA A 36 -0.20 -30.96 -39.55
N VAL A 37 -1.39 -30.72 -40.17
CA VAL A 37 -2.15 -29.49 -39.94
C VAL A 37 -2.63 -29.37 -38.49
N VAL A 38 -3.13 -30.45 -37.91
CA VAL A 38 -3.55 -30.44 -36.48
C VAL A 38 -2.35 -30.22 -35.55
N ALA A 39 -1.22 -30.85 -35.83
CA ALA A 39 -0.01 -30.66 -35.02
C ALA A 39 0.50 -29.22 -35.10
N THR A 40 0.56 -28.61 -36.26
CA THR A 40 0.99 -27.22 -36.43
C THR A 40 0.01 -26.24 -35.79
N ALA A 41 -1.28 -26.43 -35.94
CA ALA A 41 -2.31 -25.61 -35.27
C ALA A 41 -2.20 -25.72 -33.73
N GLY A 42 -1.98 -26.94 -33.22
CA GLY A 42 -1.74 -27.18 -31.78
C GLY A 42 -0.49 -26.46 -31.25
N MET A 43 0.62 -26.53 -31.97
CA MET A 43 1.84 -25.83 -31.60
C MET A 43 1.66 -24.29 -31.57
N ILE A 44 1.03 -23.75 -32.62
CA ILE A 44 0.75 -22.30 -32.69
C ILE A 44 -0.16 -21.87 -31.54
N SER A 45 -1.23 -22.60 -31.27
CA SER A 45 -2.15 -22.32 -30.17
C SER A 45 -1.43 -22.36 -28.82
N PHE A 46 -0.56 -23.35 -28.59
CA PHE A 46 0.24 -23.47 -27.37
C PHE A 46 1.18 -22.26 -27.19
N ILE A 47 1.89 -21.85 -28.25
CA ILE A 47 2.81 -20.71 -28.20
C ILE A 47 2.05 -19.42 -27.89
N ILE A 48 0.92 -19.19 -28.56
CA ILE A 48 0.11 -17.99 -28.34
C ILE A 48 -0.44 -17.95 -26.90
N THR A 49 -0.95 -19.10 -26.43
CA THR A 49 -1.48 -19.19 -25.06
C THR A 49 -0.38 -18.93 -24.03
N LYS A 50 0.79 -19.53 -24.20
CA LYS A 50 1.93 -19.30 -23.31
C LYS A 50 2.36 -17.83 -23.29
N GLN A 51 2.50 -17.21 -24.46
CA GLN A 51 2.84 -15.77 -24.54
C GLN A 51 1.77 -14.88 -23.91
N ALA A 52 0.49 -15.19 -24.09
CA ALA A 52 -0.60 -14.45 -23.48
C ALA A 52 -0.55 -14.54 -21.95
N VAL A 53 -0.33 -15.74 -21.39
CA VAL A 53 -0.19 -15.94 -19.95
C VAL A 53 1.02 -15.21 -19.40
N ASP A 54 2.20 -15.33 -20.04
CA ASP A 54 3.42 -14.67 -19.60
C ASP A 54 3.28 -13.13 -19.63
N ASN A 55 2.68 -12.59 -20.68
CA ASN A 55 2.38 -11.17 -20.79
C ASN A 55 1.39 -10.69 -19.74
N MET A 56 0.36 -11.48 -19.46
CA MET A 56 -0.63 -11.17 -18.43
C MET A 56 0.00 -11.15 -17.03
N ARG A 57 0.82 -12.17 -16.73
CA ARG A 57 1.58 -12.26 -15.48
C ARG A 57 2.49 -11.07 -15.30
N SER A 58 3.25 -10.69 -16.32
CA SER A 58 4.15 -9.52 -16.27
C SER A 58 3.37 -8.22 -16.03
N LYS A 59 2.23 -8.03 -16.70
CA LYS A 59 1.37 -6.87 -16.49
C LYS A 59 0.81 -6.81 -15.07
N ILE A 60 0.35 -7.93 -14.51
CA ILE A 60 -0.17 -8.00 -13.15
C ILE A 60 0.93 -7.66 -12.14
N VAL A 61 2.12 -8.24 -12.28
CA VAL A 61 3.26 -7.93 -11.40
C VAL A 61 3.62 -6.45 -11.46
N ASN A 62 3.68 -5.87 -12.66
CA ASN A 62 3.97 -4.44 -12.83
C ASN A 62 2.88 -3.55 -12.22
N LEU A 63 1.61 -3.90 -12.36
CA LEU A 63 0.50 -3.18 -11.75
C LEU A 63 0.55 -3.24 -10.22
N ILE A 64 0.81 -4.40 -9.64
CA ILE A 64 0.96 -4.56 -8.19
C ILE A 64 2.15 -3.74 -7.68
N SER A 65 3.29 -3.81 -8.37
CA SER A 65 4.48 -3.04 -8.01
C SER A 65 4.22 -1.54 -8.08
N SER A 66 3.58 -1.06 -9.15
CA SER A 66 3.23 0.36 -9.32
C SER A 66 2.24 0.82 -8.25
N ASN A 67 1.21 0.02 -7.94
CA ASN A 67 0.27 0.32 -6.87
C ASN A 67 0.95 0.40 -5.50
N ASN A 68 1.79 -0.57 -5.17
CA ASN A 68 2.51 -0.56 -3.90
C ASN A 68 3.41 0.67 -3.77
N GLN A 69 4.06 1.07 -4.86
CA GLN A 69 4.88 2.27 -4.89
C GLN A 69 4.05 3.54 -4.69
N GLN A 70 2.88 3.62 -5.33
CA GLN A 70 1.96 4.74 -5.17
C GLN A 70 1.38 4.80 -3.75
N LEU A 71 1.05 3.65 -3.15
CA LEU A 71 0.60 3.56 -1.76
C LEU A 71 1.68 4.05 -0.79
N GLY A 72 2.93 3.61 -0.98
CA GLY A 72 4.07 4.12 -0.20
C GLY A 72 4.17 5.64 -0.29
N TYR A 73 4.11 6.19 -1.49
CA TYR A 73 4.16 7.64 -1.72
C TYR A 73 3.04 8.41 -1.01
N ASN A 74 1.83 7.87 -1.03
CA ASN A 74 0.68 8.51 -0.39
C ASN A 74 0.80 8.50 1.14
N VAL A 75 1.26 7.40 1.70
CA VAL A 75 1.53 7.30 3.15
C VAL A 75 2.64 8.26 3.55
N ASP A 76 3.76 8.27 2.83
CA ASP A 76 4.86 9.20 3.09
C ASP A 76 4.40 10.66 3.04
N ASN A 77 3.67 11.06 2.00
CA ASN A 77 3.15 12.42 1.89
C ASN A 77 2.19 12.78 3.04
N TYR A 78 1.38 11.82 3.49
CA TYR A 78 0.49 12.04 4.62
C TYR A 78 1.28 12.25 5.91
N LEU A 79 2.28 11.42 6.18
CA LEU A 79 3.14 11.55 7.36
C LEU A 79 3.95 12.85 7.34
N VAL A 80 4.54 13.20 6.20
CA VAL A 80 5.25 14.48 6.00
C VAL A 80 4.30 15.66 6.23
N GLY A 81 3.06 15.60 5.77
CA GLY A 81 2.05 16.64 6.03
C GLY A 81 1.77 16.85 7.52
N ILE A 82 1.83 15.78 8.33
CA ILE A 82 1.72 15.88 9.78
C ILE A 82 2.96 16.55 10.38
N GLU A 83 4.16 16.15 9.96
CA GLU A 83 5.41 16.75 10.39
C GLU A 83 5.48 18.24 10.07
N ASP A 84 5.05 18.63 8.87
CA ASP A 84 4.98 20.03 8.44
C ASP A 84 3.97 20.82 9.28
N THR A 85 2.82 20.22 9.60
CA THR A 85 1.83 20.86 10.48
C THR A 85 2.40 21.13 11.88
N VAL A 86 3.10 20.15 12.45
CA VAL A 86 3.78 20.32 13.72
C VAL A 86 4.90 21.36 13.60
N ALA A 87 5.61 21.38 12.47
CA ALA A 87 6.68 22.37 12.24
C ALA A 87 6.18 23.82 12.23
N LEU A 88 4.92 24.07 11.87
CA LEU A 88 4.30 25.42 11.95
C LEU A 88 4.27 25.97 13.37
N PHE A 89 4.22 25.10 14.39
CA PHE A 89 4.31 25.52 15.78
C PHE A 89 5.63 26.17 16.13
N PHE A 90 6.73 25.74 15.52
CA PHE A 90 8.07 26.29 15.75
C PHE A 90 8.28 27.67 15.11
N SER A 91 7.32 28.15 14.30
CA SER A 91 7.38 29.49 13.72
C SER A 91 6.85 30.57 14.66
N ASP A 92 6.32 30.19 15.82
CA ASP A 92 5.75 31.10 16.80
C ASP A 92 6.60 31.13 18.06
N ASP A 93 7.41 32.17 18.21
CA ASP A 93 8.34 32.31 19.32
C ASP A 93 7.63 32.33 20.68
N GLN A 94 6.40 32.87 20.76
CA GLN A 94 5.65 32.90 22.01
C GLN A 94 5.24 31.52 22.50
N LEU A 95 4.94 30.61 21.55
CA LEU A 95 4.60 29.22 21.89
C LEU A 95 5.84 28.42 22.32
N CYS A 96 6.97 28.72 21.71
CA CYS A 96 8.23 28.05 22.03
C CYS A 96 8.82 28.48 23.39
N GLU A 97 8.56 29.72 23.81
CA GLU A 97 9.12 30.28 25.03
C GLU A 97 8.29 29.99 26.30
N TYR A 98 7.00 29.63 26.13
CA TYR A 98 6.17 29.33 27.29
C TYR A 98 6.62 28.04 27.96
N ASP A 99 6.84 28.15 29.29
CA ASP A 99 7.16 27.01 30.13
C ASP A 99 6.15 26.87 31.29
N ALA A 100 5.31 25.84 31.19
CA ALA A 100 4.33 25.54 32.24
C ALA A 100 4.96 25.04 33.56
N THR A 101 6.28 24.80 33.57
CA THR A 101 7.03 24.40 34.77
C THR A 101 7.58 25.59 35.52
N ASP A 102 7.52 26.80 34.96
CA ASP A 102 8.01 28.03 35.63
C ASP A 102 7.02 28.48 36.73
N ASP A 103 7.40 28.22 37.96
CA ASP A 103 6.65 28.62 39.14
C ASP A 103 6.74 30.14 39.44
N SER A 104 7.59 30.89 38.74
CA SER A 104 7.68 32.36 38.88
C SER A 104 6.57 33.11 38.15
N LEU A 105 5.88 32.46 37.22
CA LEU A 105 4.75 33.04 36.48
C LEU A 105 3.53 33.19 37.39
N ASP A 106 2.97 34.40 37.39
CA ASP A 106 1.68 34.60 38.07
C ASP A 106 0.55 33.83 37.33
N GLU A 107 -0.50 33.50 38.07
CA GLU A 107 -1.59 32.68 37.60
C GLU A 107 -2.30 33.32 36.40
N PHE A 108 -2.45 34.63 36.37
CA PHE A 108 -3.10 35.36 35.28
C PHE A 108 -2.29 35.25 33.98
N THR A 109 -0.99 35.50 34.07
CA THR A 109 -0.07 35.36 32.90
C THR A 109 -0.07 33.92 32.37
N ARG A 110 -0.07 32.93 33.27
CA ARG A 110 -0.16 31.51 32.89
C ARG A 110 -1.41 31.23 32.11
N ILE A 111 -2.59 31.58 32.61
CA ILE A 111 -3.88 31.37 31.94
C ILE A 111 -3.92 32.06 30.57
N GLN A 112 -3.36 33.27 30.49
CA GLN A 112 -3.33 34.02 29.23
C GLN A 112 -2.47 33.31 28.17
N GLN A 113 -1.30 32.82 28.56
CA GLN A 113 -0.39 32.11 27.65
C GLN A 113 -0.95 30.74 27.24
N GLU A 114 -1.52 29.98 28.17
CA GLU A 114 -2.19 28.71 27.85
C GLU A 114 -3.37 28.93 26.89
N ALA A 115 -4.16 29.99 27.09
CA ALA A 115 -5.23 30.33 26.17
C ALA A 115 -4.71 30.76 24.78
N ALA A 116 -3.57 31.44 24.72
CA ALA A 116 -2.93 31.78 23.43
C ALA A 116 -2.49 30.53 22.68
N ILE A 117 -1.86 29.56 23.36
CA ILE A 117 -1.48 28.26 22.78
C ILE A 117 -2.73 27.52 22.29
N GLN A 118 -3.77 27.46 23.13
CA GLN A 118 -5.03 26.79 22.77
C GLN A 118 -5.69 27.41 21.53
N ASN A 119 -5.71 28.74 21.43
CA ASN A 119 -6.23 29.44 20.26
C ASN A 119 -5.38 29.16 19.03
N ARG A 120 -4.06 29.16 19.16
CA ARG A 120 -3.16 28.86 18.04
C ARG A 120 -3.37 27.45 17.52
N ILE A 121 -3.53 26.46 18.41
CA ILE A 121 -3.87 25.09 18.04
C ILE A 121 -5.20 25.07 17.26
N SER A 122 -6.20 25.83 17.72
CA SER A 122 -7.50 25.93 17.08
C SER A 122 -7.42 26.57 15.69
N ASP A 123 -6.62 27.63 15.53
CA ASP A 123 -6.45 28.37 14.28
C ASP A 123 -5.75 27.54 13.18
N LEU A 124 -4.91 26.57 13.57
CA LEU A 124 -4.26 25.69 12.62
C LEU A 124 -5.22 24.71 11.92
N GLY A 125 -6.50 24.67 12.35
CA GLY A 125 -7.51 23.82 11.71
C GLY A 125 -7.20 22.31 11.80
N VAL A 126 -6.39 21.92 12.78
CA VAL A 126 -5.77 20.59 12.88
C VAL A 126 -6.77 19.50 13.30
N PHE A 127 -7.97 19.92 13.77
CA PHE A 127 -8.91 19.05 14.48
C PHE A 127 -9.55 17.95 13.66
N ASP A 128 -9.70 18.15 12.35
CA ASP A 128 -10.38 17.17 11.52
C ASP A 128 -9.58 15.88 11.30
N ASN A 129 -8.26 15.95 11.50
CA ASN A 129 -7.34 14.84 11.18
C ASN A 129 -6.64 14.23 12.40
N PHE A 130 -6.71 14.88 13.57
CA PHE A 130 -5.99 14.43 14.78
C PHE A 130 -6.97 14.06 15.88
N THR A 131 -6.60 13.04 16.63
CA THR A 131 -7.32 12.65 17.87
C THR A 131 -6.80 13.45 19.04
N ASP A 132 -5.49 13.66 19.10
CA ASP A 132 -4.82 14.50 20.09
C ASP A 132 -3.86 15.43 19.35
N PHE A 133 -3.81 16.67 19.81
CA PHE A 133 -2.83 17.66 19.38
C PHE A 133 -2.59 18.66 20.51
N GLY A 134 -1.38 18.70 21.03
CA GLY A 134 -1.08 19.62 22.14
C GLY A 134 0.38 19.57 22.56
N VAL A 135 0.69 20.40 23.54
CA VAL A 135 2.00 20.47 24.18
C VAL A 135 1.92 19.81 25.54
N VAL A 136 2.86 18.93 25.83
CA VAL A 136 3.02 18.28 27.13
C VAL A 136 4.34 18.70 27.75
N TYR A 137 4.28 19.13 29.00
CA TYR A 137 5.41 19.64 29.75
C TYR A 137 5.99 18.57 30.68
N SER A 138 7.20 18.78 31.15
CA SER A 138 7.92 17.84 32.03
C SER A 138 7.25 17.62 33.41
N ASN A 139 6.33 18.48 33.80
CA ASN A 139 5.48 18.33 34.97
C ASN A 139 4.12 17.66 34.69
N ASP A 140 3.97 17.00 33.54
CA ASP A 140 2.77 16.34 33.04
C ASP A 140 1.56 17.28 32.82
N LYS A 141 1.73 18.59 32.92
CA LYS A 141 0.72 19.52 32.45
C LYS A 141 0.63 19.46 30.93
N SER A 142 -0.56 19.62 30.40
CA SER A 142 -0.79 19.66 28.95
C SER A 142 -1.64 20.85 28.56
N VAL A 143 -1.32 21.44 27.42
CA VAL A 143 -2.10 22.51 26.80
C VAL A 143 -2.46 22.07 25.37
N GLY A 144 -3.71 22.23 25.01
CA GLY A 144 -4.25 21.75 23.72
C GLY A 144 -5.30 20.67 23.92
N TRP A 145 -5.46 19.84 22.90
CA TRP A 145 -6.46 18.79 22.86
C TRP A 145 -5.80 17.42 23.04
N ILE A 146 -5.53 17.07 24.29
CA ILE A 146 -4.99 15.74 24.63
C ILE A 146 -6.03 15.03 25.48
N SER A 147 -6.48 13.87 25.00
CA SER A 147 -7.51 13.11 25.70
C SER A 147 -6.96 12.51 27.01
N ASN A 148 -7.81 12.45 28.02
CA ASN A 148 -7.46 11.76 29.28
C ASN A 148 -7.06 10.30 29.04
N THR A 149 -7.62 9.66 28.06
CA THR A 149 -7.26 8.29 27.67
C THR A 149 -5.81 8.22 27.23
N THR A 150 -5.35 9.22 26.46
CA THR A 150 -3.94 9.33 26.03
C THR A 150 -3.03 9.57 27.23
N LEU A 151 -3.38 10.52 28.10
CA LEU A 151 -2.57 10.81 29.30
C LEU A 151 -2.40 9.59 30.21
N GLN A 152 -3.47 8.79 30.35
CA GLN A 152 -3.45 7.59 31.18
C GLN A 152 -2.83 6.35 30.52
N ALA A 153 -2.60 6.39 29.22
CA ALA A 153 -2.04 5.25 28.50
C ALA A 153 -0.54 5.07 28.72
N PHE A 154 0.14 6.10 29.23
CA PHE A 154 1.60 6.08 29.40
C PHE A 154 2.01 5.58 30.79
N PRO A 155 3.14 4.86 30.90
CA PRO A 155 3.62 4.34 32.18
C PRO A 155 4.02 5.45 33.15
N ASP A 156 4.31 5.06 34.38
CA ASP A 156 4.79 5.92 35.45
C ASP A 156 5.93 6.82 34.98
N GLY A 157 5.77 8.13 35.13
CA GLY A 157 6.69 9.14 34.60
C GLY A 157 6.11 10.03 33.52
N GLY A 158 4.90 9.70 33.06
CA GLY A 158 4.11 10.51 32.13
C GLY A 158 4.59 10.51 30.68
N ILE A 159 3.80 11.17 29.82
CA ILE A 159 4.04 11.25 28.38
C ILE A 159 5.41 11.88 28.07
N TYR A 160 5.74 13.00 28.72
CA TYR A 160 6.97 13.73 28.45
C TYR A 160 8.21 12.86 28.67
N THR A 161 8.32 12.22 29.83
CA THR A 161 9.45 11.36 30.19
C THR A 161 9.56 10.18 29.25
N TYR A 162 8.43 9.58 28.91
CA TYR A 162 8.42 8.45 28.00
C TYR A 162 8.94 8.84 26.61
N PHE A 163 8.35 9.85 25.99
CA PHE A 163 8.72 10.22 24.62
C PHE A 163 10.15 10.77 24.54
N THR A 164 10.59 11.58 25.48
CA THR A 164 11.97 12.08 25.49
C THR A 164 13.01 10.97 25.63
N GLY A 165 12.68 9.92 26.40
CA GLY A 165 13.53 8.74 26.52
C GLY A 165 13.58 7.83 25.28
N HIS A 166 12.64 7.98 24.33
CA HIS A 166 12.52 7.12 23.17
C HIS A 166 12.64 7.85 21.82
N ILE A 167 12.90 9.16 21.82
CA ILE A 167 13.19 9.90 20.59
C ILE A 167 14.52 9.41 20.02
N ASN A 168 14.46 8.79 18.83
CA ASN A 168 15.62 8.17 18.20
C ASN A 168 16.40 9.11 17.26
N ASP A 169 15.82 10.22 16.85
CA ASP A 169 16.47 11.17 15.96
C ASP A 169 17.02 12.37 16.75
N GLU A 170 18.32 12.32 17.03
CA GLU A 170 19.02 13.39 17.73
C GLU A 170 19.05 14.73 16.97
N LYS A 171 18.82 14.70 15.63
CA LYS A 171 18.85 15.93 14.82
C LYS A 171 17.53 16.67 14.82
N THR A 172 16.42 15.94 14.61
CA THR A 172 15.08 16.52 14.55
C THR A 172 14.42 16.56 15.92
N MET A 173 14.96 15.80 16.88
CA MET A 173 14.37 15.61 18.21
C MET A 173 12.89 15.24 18.11
N SER A 174 12.57 14.35 17.18
CA SER A 174 11.21 13.88 16.89
C SER A 174 11.18 12.37 16.66
N GLY A 175 10.01 11.78 16.75
CA GLY A 175 9.82 10.36 16.50
C GLY A 175 8.37 9.98 16.26
N TRP A 176 8.23 8.89 15.51
CA TRP A 176 6.97 8.20 15.30
C TRP A 176 6.88 7.00 16.23
N PHE A 177 5.73 6.84 16.89
CA PHE A 177 5.47 5.76 17.83
C PHE A 177 4.20 5.00 17.43
N PHE A 178 4.33 3.68 17.32
CA PHE A 178 3.29 2.79 16.84
C PHE A 178 2.96 1.74 17.91
N ASP A 179 1.75 1.20 17.85
CA ASP A 179 1.32 0.04 18.65
C ASP A 179 1.57 0.21 20.15
N TYR A 180 1.13 1.36 20.68
CA TYR A 180 1.51 1.74 22.02
C TYR A 180 0.55 1.14 23.06
N LEU A 181 1.11 0.31 23.97
CA LEU A 181 0.58 -0.32 25.18
C LEU A 181 -0.94 -0.57 25.24
N ASN A 182 -1.77 0.47 25.29
CA ASN A 182 -3.22 0.36 25.42
C ASN A 182 -3.97 1.03 24.26
N SER A 183 -3.27 1.44 23.22
CA SER A 183 -3.84 2.10 22.05
C SER A 183 -3.18 1.62 20.76
N PRO A 184 -3.31 0.32 20.43
CA PRO A 184 -2.66 -0.29 19.27
C PRO A 184 -3.18 0.25 17.93
N ASP A 185 -4.33 0.92 17.96
CA ASP A 185 -4.96 1.54 16.80
C ASP A 185 -4.56 3.00 16.59
N ARG A 186 -3.65 3.53 17.42
CA ARG A 186 -3.18 4.93 17.33
C ARG A 186 -1.72 5.02 16.92
N LEU A 187 -1.45 6.05 16.13
CA LEU A 187 -0.11 6.49 15.78
C LEU A 187 0.16 7.81 16.45
N PHE A 188 1.34 7.95 17.02
CA PHE A 188 1.79 9.17 17.67
C PHE A 188 2.98 9.75 16.92
N TYR A 189 2.96 11.04 16.68
CA TYR A 189 4.14 11.80 16.30
C TYR A 189 4.46 12.78 17.41
N VAL A 190 5.71 12.78 17.86
CA VAL A 190 6.18 13.62 18.94
C VAL A 190 7.41 14.37 18.51
N LYS A 191 7.47 15.64 18.84
CA LYS A 191 8.62 16.49 18.58
C LYS A 191 8.95 17.32 19.82
N LYS A 192 10.23 17.37 20.19
CA LYS A 192 10.71 18.19 21.27
C LYS A 192 10.53 19.67 20.90
N LEU A 193 9.86 20.43 21.73
CA LEU A 193 9.64 21.86 21.54
C LEU A 193 10.77 22.67 22.18
N ASN A 194 11.05 22.38 23.45
CA ASN A 194 12.14 22.95 24.22
C ASN A 194 12.63 21.95 25.29
N GLU A 195 13.44 22.37 26.24
CA GLU A 195 13.99 21.48 27.27
C GLU A 195 12.92 20.85 28.18
N ASN A 196 11.77 21.51 28.32
CA ASN A 196 10.71 21.13 29.26
C ASN A 196 9.41 20.77 28.59
N ALA A 197 9.36 20.73 27.23
CA ALA A 197 8.11 20.52 26.50
C ALA A 197 8.29 19.70 25.24
N VAL A 198 7.27 18.89 24.93
CA VAL A 198 7.12 18.16 23.68
C VAL A 198 5.76 18.46 23.05
N ILE A 199 5.71 18.57 21.73
CA ILE A 199 4.46 18.55 20.99
C ILE A 199 4.10 17.09 20.75
N VAL A 200 2.85 16.74 21.07
CA VAL A 200 2.31 15.40 20.90
C VAL A 200 1.12 15.50 19.96
N THR A 201 1.15 14.69 18.92
CA THR A 201 0.02 14.50 18.01
C THR A 201 -0.32 13.04 17.92
N SER A 202 -1.60 12.71 17.80
CA SER A 202 -2.04 11.35 17.53
C SER A 202 -3.20 11.30 16.55
N PHE A 203 -3.31 10.19 15.84
CA PHE A 203 -4.43 9.89 14.97
C PHE A 203 -4.66 8.37 14.92
N TYR A 204 -5.83 7.95 14.50
CA TYR A 204 -6.15 6.54 14.35
C TYR A 204 -5.47 5.94 13.12
N SER A 205 -4.94 4.74 13.24
CA SER A 205 -4.36 3.98 12.11
C SER A 205 -5.36 3.75 10.95
N ARG A 206 -6.66 3.76 11.24
CA ARG A 206 -7.71 3.72 10.21
C ARG A 206 -7.67 4.93 9.26
N GLU A 207 -7.16 6.08 9.70
CA GLU A 207 -6.99 7.25 8.82
C GLU A 207 -5.94 6.97 7.75
N LEU A 208 -4.85 6.27 8.09
CA LEU A 208 -3.92 5.75 7.08
C LEU A 208 -4.58 4.77 6.13
N SER A 209 -5.51 3.95 6.61
CA SER A 209 -6.23 3.02 5.74
C SER A 209 -7.11 3.74 4.72
N SER A 210 -7.61 4.95 5.02
CA SER A 210 -8.33 5.77 4.05
C SER A 210 -7.40 6.32 2.97
N VAL A 211 -6.16 6.65 3.32
CA VAL A 211 -5.11 7.08 2.38
C VAL A 211 -4.64 5.91 1.50
N VAL A 212 -4.60 4.70 2.08
CA VAL A 212 -4.21 3.45 1.40
C VAL A 212 -5.35 2.90 0.53
N ASN A 213 -6.62 3.08 0.91
CA ASN A 213 -7.80 2.61 0.15
C ASN A 213 -8.05 3.43 -1.13
N LEU A 214 -7.00 3.71 -1.86
CA LEU A 214 -7.07 4.21 -3.21
C LEU A 214 -7.58 3.12 -4.13
N SER A 215 -8.80 3.33 -4.58
CA SER A 215 -9.54 2.62 -5.59
C SER A 215 -10.39 1.43 -5.10
N HIS A 216 -11.66 1.70 -5.00
CA HIS A 216 -12.75 0.72 -5.04
C HIS A 216 -12.64 -0.27 -6.23
N GLU A 217 -11.81 0.01 -7.22
CA GLU A 217 -11.64 -0.82 -8.42
C GLU A 217 -10.87 -2.13 -8.18
N LEU A 218 -10.07 -2.21 -7.12
CA LEU A 218 -9.35 -3.45 -6.80
C LEU A 218 -10.12 -4.43 -5.90
N LYS A 219 -11.22 -4.00 -5.31
CA LYS A 219 -12.05 -4.86 -4.45
C LYS A 219 -12.77 -5.98 -5.22
N ASP A 220 -12.97 -5.80 -6.52
CA ASP A 220 -13.68 -6.76 -7.39
C ASP A 220 -12.73 -7.66 -8.19
N MET A 221 -11.41 -7.46 -8.11
CA MET A 221 -10.46 -8.36 -8.72
C MET A 221 -10.28 -9.61 -7.85
N ARG A 222 -11.22 -10.55 -7.94
CA ARG A 222 -11.00 -11.93 -7.52
C ARG A 222 -9.98 -12.55 -8.47
N VAL A 223 -8.72 -12.55 -8.04
CA VAL A 223 -7.69 -13.33 -8.70
C VAL A 223 -8.00 -14.79 -8.40
N CYS A 224 -8.69 -15.46 -9.32
CA CYS A 224 -8.71 -16.92 -9.33
C CYS A 224 -7.31 -17.40 -9.73
N LEU A 225 -6.57 -17.88 -8.77
CA LEU A 225 -5.34 -18.67 -8.97
C LEU A 225 -5.72 -20.13 -9.11
#